data_62b2b6109b3ea57251ea04edcb163b82
#
_entry.id   62b2b6109b3ea57251ea04edcb163b82
#
_cell.length_a   1.000
_cell.length_b   1.000
_cell.length_c   1.000
_cell.angle_alpha   90.00
_cell.angle_beta   90.00
_cell.angle_gamma   90.00
#
_symmetry.space_group_name_H-M   'P 1'
#
loop_
_entity.id
_entity.type
_entity.pdbx_description
1 polymer ?
#
loop_
_entity_poly.entity_id
_entity_poly.type
_entity_poly.pdbx_seq_one_letter_code
_entity_poly.pdbx_strand_id
1 'polypeptide(L)'
;CHMSAPEAKLSYEINVKLSKNSKPKPLYQLFLKWAISSGADGIIVGATYPKIINYCKKISGKKLDIYSPGIGTQGGSGKKAIANGSDFLIVGRTILDSKNPINTAKKIQLS
;
A
#
# COMPACT_ATOMS: atom_id res chain seq x y z
N CYS A 1 -2.84 7.80 -3.59
CA CYS A 1 -2.16 7.56 -2.33
C CYS A 1 -3.11 6.96 -1.29
N HIS A 2 -2.77 5.80 -0.75
CA HIS A 2 -3.66 5.15 0.18
C HIS A 2 -2.97 4.75 1.44
N MET A 3 -3.53 5.17 2.53
CA MET A 3 -3.09 4.85 3.87
C MET A 3 -3.86 3.66 4.44
N SER A 4 -3.30 2.97 5.42
CA SER A 4 -3.94 1.85 6.11
C SER A 4 -4.99 2.27 7.15
N ALA A 5 -5.22 3.57 7.32
CA ALA A 5 -6.24 4.10 8.24
C ALA A 5 -7.65 3.62 7.82
N PRO A 6 -8.57 3.38 8.78
CA PRO A 6 -9.92 2.91 8.47
C PRO A 6 -10.68 3.82 7.50
N GLU A 7 -10.45 5.12 7.57
CA GLU A 7 -11.08 6.12 6.70
C GLU A 7 -10.66 5.99 5.23
N ALA A 8 -9.46 5.48 4.99
CA ALA A 8 -8.95 5.24 3.64
C ALA A 8 -9.64 4.09 2.93
N LYS A 9 -10.38 3.24 3.67
CA LYS A 9 -11.11 2.10 3.14
C LYS A 9 -12.11 2.49 2.04
N LEU A 10 -12.71 3.65 2.15
CA LEU A 10 -13.68 4.14 1.16
C LEU A 10 -13.14 4.12 -0.27
N SER A 11 -11.87 4.45 -0.48
CA SER A 11 -11.31 4.47 -1.83
C SER A 11 -11.04 3.09 -2.42
N TYR A 12 -11.01 2.05 -1.59
CA TYR A 12 -10.98 0.66 -2.06
C TYR A 12 -12.39 0.14 -2.39
N GLU A 13 -13.41 0.66 -1.72
CA GLU A 13 -14.79 0.21 -1.81
C GLU A 13 -15.64 1.02 -2.79
N ILE A 14 -15.33 2.31 -2.98
CA ILE A 14 -16.06 3.16 -3.91
C ILE A 14 -15.68 2.82 -5.34
N ASN A 15 -16.70 2.58 -6.16
CA ASN A 15 -16.56 2.42 -7.59
C ASN A 15 -16.90 3.72 -8.33
N VAL A 16 -16.13 4.05 -9.33
CA VAL A 16 -16.31 5.26 -10.15
C VAL A 16 -16.42 4.90 -11.62
N LYS A 17 -17.23 5.67 -12.34
CA LYS A 17 -17.32 5.64 -13.80
C LYS A 17 -16.65 6.89 -14.37
N LEU A 18 -15.77 6.70 -15.34
CA LEU A 18 -15.12 7.81 -16.05
C LEU A 18 -15.95 8.36 -17.21
N SER A 19 -16.88 7.57 -17.71
CA SER A 19 -17.83 7.96 -18.77
C SER A 19 -19.13 7.15 -18.66
N LYS A 20 -20.17 7.55 -19.37
CA LYS A 20 -21.47 6.83 -19.41
C LYS A 20 -21.32 5.37 -19.84
N ASN A 21 -20.38 5.07 -20.73
CA ASN A 21 -20.19 3.75 -21.32
C ASN A 21 -19.08 2.93 -20.66
N SER A 22 -18.37 3.49 -19.67
CA SER A 22 -17.32 2.78 -18.95
C SER A 22 -17.90 1.92 -17.83
N LYS A 23 -17.28 0.77 -17.56
CA LYS A 23 -17.59 -0.05 -16.39
C LYS A 23 -17.12 0.66 -15.12
N PRO A 24 -17.86 0.59 -13.99
CA PRO A 24 -17.37 1.08 -12.71
C PRO A 24 -16.09 0.37 -12.32
N LYS A 25 -15.13 1.13 -11.78
CA LYS A 25 -13.86 0.61 -11.24
C LYS A 25 -13.61 1.17 -9.85
N PRO A 26 -12.91 0.42 -8.97
CA PRO A 26 -12.52 0.95 -7.68
C PRO A 26 -11.70 2.24 -7.82
N LEU A 27 -11.98 3.22 -6.97
CA LEU A 27 -11.33 4.54 -7.04
C LEU A 27 -9.80 4.46 -6.97
N TYR A 28 -9.24 3.51 -6.19
CA TYR A 28 -7.79 3.35 -6.10
C TYR A 28 -7.13 3.01 -7.45
N GLN A 29 -7.85 2.33 -8.34
CA GLN A 29 -7.34 2.01 -9.68
C GLN A 29 -7.19 3.27 -10.53
N LEU A 30 -8.08 4.24 -10.36
CA LEU A 30 -7.97 5.56 -11.00
C LEU A 30 -6.76 6.33 -10.45
N PHE A 31 -6.56 6.32 -9.14
CA PHE A 31 -5.37 6.93 -8.52
C PHE A 31 -4.07 6.31 -9.01
N LEU A 32 -4.04 4.98 -9.15
CA LEU A 32 -2.89 4.29 -9.72
C LEU A 32 -2.61 4.74 -11.15
N LYS A 33 -3.63 4.84 -11.99
CA LYS A 33 -3.51 5.32 -13.36
C LYS A 33 -2.95 6.74 -13.43
N TRP A 34 -3.42 7.62 -12.56
CA TRP A 34 -2.93 9.00 -12.48
C TRP A 34 -1.46 9.04 -12.01
N ALA A 35 -1.08 8.24 -11.04
CA ALA A 35 0.31 8.15 -10.58
C ALA A 35 1.24 7.73 -11.73
N ILE A 36 0.86 6.73 -12.50
CA ILE A 36 1.64 6.27 -13.65
C ILE A 36 1.73 7.36 -14.72
N SER A 37 0.60 7.96 -15.10
CA SER A 37 0.55 8.95 -16.18
C SER A 37 1.22 10.27 -15.82
N SER A 38 1.28 10.64 -14.55
CA SER A 38 1.97 11.85 -14.07
C SER A 38 3.48 11.66 -13.87
N GLY A 39 3.99 10.45 -14.02
CA GLY A 39 5.42 10.17 -13.81
C GLY A 39 5.82 10.18 -12.34
N ALA A 40 4.92 9.81 -11.42
CA ALA A 40 5.26 9.68 -10.00
C ALA A 40 6.34 8.62 -9.80
N ASP A 41 7.18 8.80 -8.78
CA ASP A 41 8.23 7.84 -8.43
C ASP A 41 7.69 6.65 -7.65
N GLY A 42 6.63 6.85 -6.86
CA GLY A 42 6.04 5.80 -6.04
C GLY A 42 4.64 6.12 -5.57
N ILE A 43 4.04 5.13 -4.94
CA ILE A 43 2.70 5.19 -4.34
C ILE A 43 2.71 4.60 -2.93
N ILE A 44 1.74 5.01 -2.13
CA ILE A 44 1.55 4.46 -0.79
C ILE A 44 0.32 3.56 -0.80
N VAL A 45 0.50 2.30 -0.44
CA VAL A 45 -0.57 1.31 -0.31
C VAL A 45 -0.45 0.60 1.02
N GLY A 46 -1.50 0.62 1.83
CA GLY A 46 -1.48 0.04 3.17
C GLY A 46 -1.16 -1.46 3.20
N ALA A 47 -0.31 -1.87 4.12
CA ALA A 47 0.08 -3.28 4.31
C ALA A 47 -1.09 -4.19 4.73
N THR A 48 -2.19 -3.60 5.20
CA THR A 48 -3.43 -4.31 5.52
C THR A 48 -4.23 -4.75 4.29
N TYR A 49 -3.81 -4.32 3.10
CA TYR A 49 -4.48 -4.63 1.82
C TYR A 49 -3.53 -5.31 0.82
N PRO A 50 -3.06 -6.54 1.12
CA PRO A 50 -2.07 -7.22 0.27
C PRO A 50 -2.56 -7.48 -1.15
N LYS A 51 -3.87 -7.71 -1.35
CA LYS A 51 -4.44 -7.89 -2.69
C LYS A 51 -4.35 -6.62 -3.55
N ILE A 52 -4.49 -5.45 -2.93
CA ILE A 52 -4.37 -4.16 -3.62
C ILE A 52 -2.91 -3.87 -3.94
N ILE A 53 -1.98 -4.18 -3.04
CA ILE A 53 -0.54 -4.13 -3.33
C ILE A 53 -0.22 -4.98 -4.56
N ASN A 54 -0.71 -6.21 -4.61
CA ASN A 54 -0.50 -7.12 -5.73
C ASN A 54 -1.04 -6.55 -7.05
N TYR A 55 -2.26 -6.02 -7.04
CA TYR A 55 -2.84 -5.37 -8.20
C TYR A 55 -1.99 -4.19 -8.69
N CYS A 56 -1.63 -3.29 -7.78
CA CYS A 56 -0.82 -2.12 -8.11
C CYS A 56 0.53 -2.52 -8.70
N LYS A 57 1.18 -3.53 -8.13
CA LYS A 57 2.47 -4.02 -8.63
C LYS A 57 2.35 -4.65 -10.02
N LYS A 58 1.30 -5.42 -10.27
CA LYS A 58 1.04 -5.98 -11.60
C LYS A 58 0.86 -4.92 -12.67
N ILE A 59 0.12 -3.86 -12.37
CA ILE A 59 -0.17 -2.79 -13.34
C ILE A 59 1.03 -1.88 -13.54
N SER A 60 1.71 -1.48 -12.47
CA SER A 60 2.82 -0.51 -12.53
C SER A 60 4.17 -1.16 -12.89
N GLY A 61 4.35 -2.44 -12.60
CA GLY A 61 5.62 -3.13 -12.79
C GLY A 61 6.77 -2.42 -12.06
N LYS A 62 7.78 -1.99 -12.80
CA LYS A 62 8.93 -1.25 -12.28
C LYS A 62 8.79 0.28 -12.36
N LYS A 63 7.65 0.78 -12.84
CA LYS A 63 7.43 2.23 -13.02
C LYS A 63 7.22 2.96 -11.71
N LEU A 64 6.68 2.29 -10.70
CA LEU A 64 6.39 2.87 -9.39
C LEU A 64 6.94 1.98 -8.28
N ASP A 65 7.56 2.61 -7.29
CA ASP A 65 7.86 1.96 -6.01
C ASP A 65 6.61 1.96 -5.12
N ILE A 66 6.38 0.86 -4.43
CA ILE A 66 5.25 0.73 -3.50
C ILE A 66 5.76 0.79 -2.06
N TYR A 67 5.27 1.78 -1.32
CA TYR A 67 5.56 2.01 0.08
C TYR A 67 4.36 1.58 0.92
N SER A 68 4.55 0.68 1.87
CA SER A 68 3.44 0.13 2.66
C SER A 68 3.55 0.43 4.14
N PRO A 69 2.73 1.38 4.64
CA PRO A 69 2.54 1.63 6.08
C PRO A 69 1.55 0.65 6.71
N GLY A 70 1.40 0.74 8.03
CA GLY A 70 0.42 -0.04 8.78
C GLY A 70 0.93 -1.40 9.24
N ILE A 71 2.25 -1.53 9.38
CA ILE A 71 2.89 -2.75 9.87
C ILE A 71 2.73 -2.86 11.40
N GLY A 72 2.31 -4.02 11.85
CA GLY A 72 2.20 -4.35 13.27
C GLY A 72 1.01 -3.68 13.95
N THR A 73 1.14 -2.46 14.45
CA THR A 73 0.10 -1.75 15.24
C THR A 73 -1.25 -1.66 14.53
N GLN A 74 -1.29 -1.52 13.22
CA GLN A 74 -2.52 -1.49 12.42
C GLN A 74 -2.91 -2.86 11.84
N GLY A 75 -2.20 -3.93 12.24
CA GLY A 75 -2.51 -5.31 11.82
C GLY A 75 -1.89 -5.75 10.50
N GLY A 76 -1.13 -4.90 9.83
CA GLY A 76 -0.44 -5.26 8.60
C GLY A 76 0.78 -6.15 8.85
N SER A 77 1.04 -7.08 7.93
CA SER A 77 2.21 -7.95 7.93
C SER A 77 3.22 -7.46 6.89
N GLY A 78 4.45 -7.15 7.34
CA GLY A 78 5.54 -6.77 6.44
C GLY A 78 5.86 -7.87 5.45
N LYS A 79 5.92 -9.12 5.92
CA LYS A 79 6.17 -10.28 5.08
C LYS A 79 5.13 -10.43 3.96
N LYS A 80 3.84 -10.30 4.30
CA LYS A 80 2.76 -10.36 3.31
C LYS A 80 2.82 -9.19 2.32
N ALA A 81 3.11 -7.99 2.79
CA ALA A 81 3.23 -6.81 1.93
C ALA A 81 4.34 -6.99 0.89
N ILE A 82 5.53 -7.40 1.31
CA ILE A 82 6.66 -7.67 0.42
C ILE A 82 6.34 -8.80 -0.56
N ALA A 83 5.77 -9.89 -0.07
CA ALA A 83 5.40 -11.03 -0.92
C ALA A 83 4.38 -10.65 -2.01
N ASN A 84 3.55 -9.63 -1.77
CA ASN A 84 2.58 -9.12 -2.74
C ASN A 84 3.10 -7.96 -3.60
N GLY A 85 4.35 -7.53 -3.42
CA GLY A 85 5.00 -6.58 -4.30
C GLY A 85 5.31 -5.21 -3.72
N SER A 86 5.15 -5.01 -2.41
CA SER A 86 5.65 -3.79 -1.75
C SER A 86 7.17 -3.74 -1.85
N ASP A 87 7.70 -2.60 -2.21
CA ASP A 87 9.15 -2.40 -2.31
C ASP A 87 9.73 -1.93 -0.97
N PHE A 88 8.98 -1.12 -0.22
CA PHE A 88 9.40 -0.56 1.05
C PHE A 88 8.31 -0.64 2.11
N LEU A 89 8.71 -0.87 3.35
CA LEU A 89 7.83 -0.85 4.51
C LEU A 89 8.03 0.45 5.29
N ILE A 90 6.92 1.09 5.66
CA ILE A 90 6.94 2.26 6.55
C ILE A 90 6.49 1.78 7.93
N VAL A 91 7.40 1.81 8.90
CA VAL A 91 7.16 1.33 10.25
C VAL A 91 7.45 2.43 11.26
N GLY A 92 6.47 2.81 12.03
CA GLY A 92 6.57 3.85 13.06
C GLY A 92 6.41 3.29 14.47
N ARG A 93 5.19 3.37 15.00
CA ARG A 93 4.87 3.04 16.40
C ARG A 93 5.35 1.66 16.85
N THR A 94 5.27 0.66 16.00
CA THR A 94 5.73 -0.70 16.33
C THR A 94 7.21 -0.72 16.74
N ILE A 95 8.04 0.14 16.14
CA ILE A 95 9.45 0.28 16.52
C ILE A 95 9.60 1.21 17.70
N LEU A 96 8.97 2.40 17.65
CA LEU A 96 9.14 3.46 18.65
C LEU A 96 8.64 3.05 20.04
N ASP A 97 7.52 2.32 20.10
CA ASP A 97 6.90 1.89 21.35
C ASP A 97 7.45 0.56 21.88
N SER A 98 8.42 -0.04 21.19
CA SER A 98 9.00 -1.29 21.63
C SER A 98 10.06 -1.09 22.71
N LYS A 99 10.21 -2.08 23.59
CA LYS A 99 11.26 -2.06 24.63
C LYS A 99 12.68 -2.11 24.05
N ASN A 100 12.83 -2.65 22.85
CA ASN A 100 14.11 -2.71 22.14
C ASN A 100 13.89 -2.39 20.65
N PRO A 101 13.93 -1.11 20.28
CA PRO A 101 13.66 -0.66 18.91
C PRO A 101 14.56 -1.29 17.86
N ILE A 102 15.84 -1.45 18.18
CA ILE A 102 16.84 -2.03 17.26
C ILE A 102 16.49 -3.48 16.91
N ASN A 103 16.22 -4.30 17.91
CA ASN A 103 15.84 -5.70 17.68
C ASN A 103 14.49 -5.81 16.96
N THR A 104 13.54 -4.94 17.27
CA THR A 104 12.24 -4.91 16.60
C THR A 104 12.39 -4.55 15.12
N ALA A 105 13.18 -3.54 14.79
CA ALA A 105 13.47 -3.18 13.42
C ALA A 105 14.12 -4.33 12.64
N LYS A 106 15.13 -4.99 13.24
CA LYS A 106 15.79 -6.16 12.64
C LYS A 106 14.81 -7.31 12.37
N LYS A 107 13.92 -7.61 13.32
CA LYS A 107 12.91 -8.67 13.14
C LYS A 107 11.95 -8.36 12.00
N ILE A 108 11.52 -7.11 11.86
CA ILE A 108 10.63 -6.69 10.77
C ILE A 108 11.34 -6.81 9.42
N GLN A 109 12.60 -6.41 9.35
CA GLN A 109 13.41 -6.47 8.13
C GLN A 109 13.66 -7.92 7.67
N LEU A 110 13.79 -8.85 8.60
CA LEU A 110 14.08 -10.27 8.31
C LEU A 110 12.85 -11.15 8.18
N SER A 111 11.67 -10.62 8.51
CA SER A 111 10.44 -11.40 8.48
C SER A 111 9.78 -11.45 7.09
#